data_1ef2638dd06b01bc02020ca9d9924db2
#
_entry.id   1ef2638dd06b01bc02020ca9d9924db2
#
_cell.length_a   1.000
_cell.length_b   1.000
_cell.length_c   1.000
_cell.angle_alpha   90.00
_cell.angle_beta   90.00
_cell.angle_gamma   90.00
#
_symmetry.space_group_name_H-M   'P 1'
#
loop_
_entity.id
_entity.type
_entity.pdbx_description
1 polymer ?
#
loop_
_entity_poly.entity_id
_entity_poly.type
_entity_poly.pdbx_seq_one_letter_code
_entity_poly.pdbx_strand_id
1 'polypeptide(L)'
;MTIASELNELQKIDLMILNNQELLERIIFQINDTSSIDDCKSKLIAIESALKKLILQRRSTELLETELNDRIKSLDKRFVSVRNNKEFTAVQEELNNTKMQLSNCEDELLGILEKLDKFESAKDTFSDRLPKLEDSHSTLSKELKTKQLQSEQNLEELNLSRKQMENKFPANILKLYEKIFSQTKSKAIAIFDNAQNICGECRVSQPQHVVQKLNKEDEIIQCNSCKLILYKP
;
A
#
# COMPACT_ATOMS: atom_id res chain seq x y z
N MET A 1 -35.83 -3.59 33.40
CA MET A 1 -34.52 -3.09 32.90
C MET A 1 -34.60 -1.58 32.88
N THR A 2 -33.53 -0.89 33.37
CA THR A 2 -33.49 0.58 33.32
C THR A 2 -33.22 1.08 31.91
N ILE A 3 -33.69 2.27 31.55
CA ILE A 3 -33.42 2.88 30.24
C ILE A 3 -31.92 2.95 29.96
N ALA A 4 -31.10 3.23 30.96
CA ALA A 4 -29.63 3.26 30.82
C ALA A 4 -29.05 1.87 30.53
N SER A 5 -29.64 0.78 31.05
CA SER A 5 -29.26 -0.59 30.72
C SER A 5 -29.54 -0.95 29.26
N GLU A 6 -30.71 -0.57 28.77
CA GLU A 6 -31.09 -0.80 27.36
C GLU A 6 -30.26 0.05 26.38
N LEU A 7 -29.92 1.31 26.76
CA LEU A 7 -28.98 2.14 25.98
C LEU A 7 -27.57 1.54 25.96
N ASN A 8 -27.14 0.86 27.02
CA ASN A 8 -25.86 0.18 27.03
C ASN A 8 -25.86 -1.02 26.05
N GLU A 9 -26.97 -1.74 25.92
CA GLU A 9 -27.11 -2.78 24.89
C GLU A 9 -27.12 -2.17 23.47
N LEU A 10 -27.80 -1.03 23.27
CA LEU A 10 -27.72 -0.30 22.01
C LEU A 10 -26.27 0.11 21.67
N GLN A 11 -25.53 0.62 22.65
CA GLN A 11 -24.11 0.98 22.47
C GLN A 11 -23.27 -0.24 22.04
N LYS A 12 -23.51 -1.42 22.58
CA LYS A 12 -22.80 -2.64 22.15
C LYS A 12 -23.05 -2.94 20.67
N ILE A 13 -24.30 -2.79 20.22
CA ILE A 13 -24.64 -2.98 18.81
C ILE A 13 -23.93 -1.92 17.94
N ASP A 14 -23.96 -0.65 18.35
CA ASP A 14 -23.29 0.43 17.62
C ASP A 14 -21.77 0.23 17.52
N LEU A 15 -21.14 -0.27 18.58
CA LEU A 15 -19.72 -0.62 18.56
C LEU A 15 -19.44 -1.82 17.63
N MET A 16 -20.33 -2.82 17.58
CA MET A 16 -20.21 -3.93 16.63
C MET A 16 -20.35 -3.43 15.18
N ILE A 17 -21.27 -2.51 14.92
CA ILE A 17 -21.44 -1.88 13.60
C ILE A 17 -20.15 -1.15 13.20
N LEU A 18 -19.61 -0.30 14.06
CA LEU A 18 -18.37 0.43 13.78
C LEU A 18 -17.20 -0.52 13.49
N ASN A 19 -17.00 -1.52 14.33
CA ASN A 19 -15.92 -2.50 14.13
C ASN A 19 -16.09 -3.26 12.81
N ASN A 20 -17.31 -3.61 12.43
CA ASN A 20 -17.60 -4.31 11.19
C ASN A 20 -17.40 -3.40 9.95
N GLN A 21 -17.74 -2.12 10.06
CA GLN A 21 -17.46 -1.11 9.03
C GLN A 21 -15.95 -0.93 8.82
N GLU A 22 -15.18 -0.79 9.90
CA GLU A 22 -13.72 -0.71 9.81
C GLU A 22 -13.10 -1.98 9.20
N LEU A 23 -13.66 -3.16 9.52
CA LEU A 23 -13.24 -4.42 8.91
C LEU A 23 -13.50 -4.42 7.41
N LEU A 24 -14.69 -3.98 6.99
CA LEU A 24 -15.05 -3.86 5.56
C LEU A 24 -14.13 -2.92 4.81
N GLU A 25 -13.83 -1.76 5.37
CA GLU A 25 -12.89 -0.81 4.76
C GLU A 25 -11.50 -1.43 4.55
N ARG A 26 -11.00 -2.15 5.55
CA ARG A 26 -9.71 -2.87 5.45
C ARG A 26 -9.74 -3.96 4.38
N ILE A 27 -10.81 -4.74 4.31
CA ILE A 27 -10.99 -5.79 3.31
C ILE A 27 -11.01 -5.17 1.89
N ILE A 28 -11.79 -4.12 1.69
CA ILE A 28 -11.88 -3.42 0.39
C ILE A 28 -10.52 -2.85 0.00
N PHE A 29 -9.80 -2.24 0.94
CA PHE A 29 -8.45 -1.75 0.69
C PHE A 29 -7.51 -2.86 0.23
N GLN A 30 -7.51 -4.02 0.92
CA GLN A 30 -6.66 -5.17 0.56
C GLN A 30 -7.02 -5.79 -0.79
N ILE A 31 -8.31 -5.84 -1.16
CA ILE A 31 -8.76 -6.33 -2.46
C ILE A 31 -8.23 -5.44 -3.60
N ASN A 32 -8.18 -4.13 -3.37
CA ASN A 32 -7.79 -3.14 -4.37
C ASN A 32 -6.29 -2.82 -4.36
N ASP A 33 -5.52 -3.34 -3.41
CA ASP A 33 -4.08 -3.08 -3.33
C ASP A 33 -3.32 -3.93 -4.36
N THR A 34 -3.09 -3.33 -5.52
CA THR A 34 -2.28 -3.87 -6.61
C THR A 34 -0.85 -3.32 -6.65
N SER A 35 -0.44 -2.58 -5.63
CA SER A 35 0.83 -1.83 -5.60
C SER A 35 2.06 -2.68 -5.94
N SER A 36 2.14 -3.91 -5.41
CA SER A 36 3.23 -4.84 -5.68
C SER A 36 3.27 -5.33 -7.14
N ILE A 37 2.10 -5.52 -7.74
CA ILE A 37 1.93 -5.95 -9.14
C ILE A 37 2.32 -4.79 -10.06
N ASP A 38 1.84 -3.59 -9.77
CA ASP A 38 2.09 -2.39 -10.56
C ASP A 38 3.56 -1.97 -10.52
N ASP A 39 4.21 -2.10 -9.35
CA ASP A 39 5.66 -1.90 -9.21
C ASP A 39 6.44 -2.91 -10.05
N CYS A 40 6.05 -4.19 -10.02
CA CYS A 40 6.69 -5.23 -10.83
C CYS A 40 6.52 -4.96 -12.33
N LYS A 41 5.32 -4.58 -12.79
CA LYS A 41 5.03 -4.21 -14.18
C LYS A 41 5.84 -2.98 -14.61
N SER A 42 5.92 -1.97 -13.78
CA SER A 42 6.68 -0.74 -14.06
C SER A 42 8.18 -1.02 -14.22
N LYS A 43 8.74 -1.90 -13.37
CA LYS A 43 10.13 -2.34 -13.49
C LYS A 43 10.38 -3.13 -14.76
N LEU A 44 9.47 -4.03 -15.15
CA LEU A 44 9.58 -4.76 -16.42
C LEU A 44 9.60 -3.81 -17.62
N ILE A 45 8.70 -2.84 -17.67
CA ILE A 45 8.66 -1.85 -18.75
C ILE A 45 9.95 -1.05 -18.81
N ALA A 46 10.49 -0.63 -17.66
CA ALA A 46 11.76 0.08 -17.58
C ALA A 46 12.94 -0.76 -18.09
N ILE A 47 13.00 -2.04 -17.68
CA ILE A 47 14.03 -2.99 -18.11
C ILE A 47 13.94 -3.21 -19.63
N GLU A 48 12.75 -3.44 -20.17
CA GLU A 48 12.56 -3.62 -21.63
C GLU A 48 12.95 -2.40 -22.43
N SER A 49 12.67 -1.20 -21.92
CA SER A 49 13.09 0.04 -22.53
C SER A 49 14.61 0.18 -22.52
N ALA A 50 15.26 -0.18 -21.41
CA ALA A 50 16.73 -0.18 -21.31
C ALA A 50 17.38 -1.19 -22.25
N LEU A 51 16.84 -2.40 -22.33
CA LEU A 51 17.31 -3.44 -23.26
C LEU A 51 17.22 -2.99 -24.70
N LYS A 52 16.11 -2.39 -25.12
CA LYS A 52 15.97 -1.84 -26.49
C LYS A 52 17.06 -0.82 -26.81
N LYS A 53 17.36 0.09 -25.88
CA LYS A 53 18.44 1.09 -26.05
C LYS A 53 19.81 0.44 -26.16
N LEU A 54 20.11 -0.51 -25.27
CA LEU A 54 21.39 -1.23 -25.27
C LEU A 54 21.60 -2.06 -26.54
N ILE A 55 20.55 -2.70 -27.07
CA ILE A 55 20.61 -3.45 -28.33
C ILE A 55 20.94 -2.51 -29.49
N LEU A 56 20.36 -1.30 -29.52
CA LEU A 56 20.70 -0.30 -30.55
C LEU A 56 22.14 0.20 -30.40
N GLN A 57 22.60 0.46 -29.18
CA GLN A 57 23.98 0.84 -28.90
C GLN A 57 24.95 -0.25 -29.35
N ARG A 58 24.70 -1.51 -28.94
CA ARG A 58 25.51 -2.66 -29.36
C ARG A 58 25.68 -2.68 -30.89
N ARG A 59 24.55 -2.59 -31.60
CA ARG A 59 24.57 -2.62 -33.09
C ARG A 59 25.39 -1.47 -33.69
N SER A 60 25.28 -0.26 -33.13
CA SER A 60 26.08 0.88 -33.60
C SER A 60 27.57 0.69 -33.34
N THR A 61 27.92 0.16 -32.16
CA THR A 61 29.33 -0.10 -31.79
C THR A 61 29.91 -1.26 -32.60
N GLU A 62 29.16 -2.34 -32.88
CA GLU A 62 29.56 -3.44 -33.77
C GLU A 62 29.81 -2.96 -35.22
N LEU A 63 29.02 -2.00 -35.72
CA LEU A 63 29.24 -1.39 -37.02
C LEU A 63 30.56 -0.56 -37.03
N LEU A 64 30.78 0.23 -35.99
CA LEU A 64 32.03 1.04 -35.85
C LEU A 64 33.24 0.11 -35.74
N GLU A 65 33.16 -0.98 -34.97
CA GLU A 65 34.25 -1.98 -34.90
C GLU A 65 34.57 -2.55 -36.29
N THR A 66 33.57 -2.87 -37.08
CA THR A 66 33.75 -3.37 -38.45
C THR A 66 34.43 -2.34 -39.32
N GLU A 67 34.01 -1.05 -39.28
CA GLU A 67 34.60 0.04 -40.03
C GLU A 67 36.07 0.25 -39.65
N LEU A 68 36.38 0.24 -38.33
CA LEU A 68 37.75 0.41 -37.83
C LEU A 68 38.67 -0.75 -38.30
N ASN A 69 38.14 -2.01 -38.24
CA ASN A 69 38.87 -3.17 -38.72
C ASN A 69 39.16 -3.09 -40.23
N ASP A 70 38.20 -2.66 -41.03
CA ASP A 70 38.40 -2.50 -42.47
C ASP A 70 39.39 -1.35 -42.81
N ARG A 71 39.35 -0.27 -41.99
CA ARG A 71 40.34 0.81 -42.10
C ARG A 71 41.75 0.35 -41.76
N ILE A 72 41.92 -0.44 -40.69
CA ILE A 72 43.21 -1.05 -40.34
C ILE A 72 43.74 -1.91 -41.49
N LYS A 73 42.90 -2.82 -42.05
CA LYS A 73 43.29 -3.65 -43.20
C LYS A 73 43.74 -2.80 -44.41
N SER A 74 43.07 -1.67 -44.65
CA SER A 74 43.41 -0.74 -45.73
C SER A 74 44.75 -0.02 -45.46
N LEU A 75 44.95 0.43 -44.21
CA LEU A 75 46.20 1.08 -43.78
C LEU A 75 47.38 0.11 -43.81
N ASP A 76 47.19 -1.14 -43.39
CA ASP A 76 48.21 -2.21 -43.45
C ASP A 76 48.68 -2.46 -44.92
N LYS A 77 47.75 -2.54 -45.87
CA LYS A 77 48.07 -2.64 -47.29
C LYS A 77 48.89 -1.44 -47.78
N ARG A 78 48.50 -0.23 -47.38
CA ARG A 78 49.18 1.02 -47.76
C ARG A 78 50.57 1.08 -47.11
N PHE A 79 50.70 0.67 -45.83
CA PHE A 79 51.96 0.61 -45.09
C PHE A 79 53.06 -0.19 -45.84
N VAL A 80 52.67 -1.34 -46.41
CA VAL A 80 53.59 -2.18 -47.18
C VAL A 80 54.01 -1.55 -48.54
N SER A 81 53.20 -0.66 -49.12
CA SER A 81 53.41 -0.05 -50.43
C SER A 81 54.16 1.29 -50.40
N VAL A 82 54.31 1.90 -49.23
CA VAL A 82 54.94 3.25 -49.06
C VAL A 82 56.45 3.12 -49.25
N ARG A 83 57.02 4.09 -50.03
CA ARG A 83 58.46 4.18 -50.31
C ARG A 83 59.12 5.48 -49.76
N ASN A 84 58.31 6.38 -49.13
CA ASN A 84 58.83 7.66 -48.63
C ASN A 84 58.76 7.69 -47.10
N ASN A 85 59.85 8.03 -46.41
CA ASN A 85 59.92 8.03 -44.94
C ASN A 85 58.86 8.93 -44.27
N LYS A 86 58.54 10.10 -44.86
CA LYS A 86 57.46 10.96 -44.26
C LYS A 86 56.12 10.34 -44.37
N GLU A 87 55.80 9.70 -45.49
CA GLU A 87 54.50 8.98 -45.65
C GLU A 87 54.44 7.74 -44.80
N PHE A 88 55.56 7.04 -44.62
CA PHE A 88 55.65 5.88 -43.72
C PHE A 88 55.30 6.26 -42.28
N THR A 89 55.92 7.36 -41.74
CA THR A 89 55.62 7.82 -40.38
C THR A 89 54.14 8.23 -40.22
N ALA A 90 53.57 8.94 -41.20
CA ALA A 90 52.18 9.35 -41.17
C ALA A 90 51.20 8.13 -41.18
N VAL A 91 51.44 7.15 -42.03
CA VAL A 91 50.60 5.90 -42.07
C VAL A 91 50.75 5.12 -40.79
N GLN A 92 51.95 5.04 -40.19
CA GLN A 92 52.19 4.38 -38.93
C GLN A 92 51.46 5.04 -37.76
N GLU A 93 51.45 6.38 -37.70
CA GLU A 93 50.71 7.13 -36.70
C GLU A 93 49.19 6.91 -36.86
N GLU A 94 48.67 6.96 -38.09
CA GLU A 94 47.26 6.71 -38.39
C GLU A 94 46.85 5.27 -38.01
N LEU A 95 47.71 4.29 -38.31
CA LEU A 95 47.50 2.89 -37.93
C LEU A 95 47.40 2.72 -36.39
N ASN A 96 48.35 3.33 -35.65
CA ASN A 96 48.37 3.27 -34.21
C ASN A 96 47.13 3.93 -33.59
N ASN A 97 46.76 5.11 -34.12
CA ASN A 97 45.54 5.81 -33.66
C ASN A 97 44.27 5.00 -33.94
N THR A 98 44.17 4.36 -35.13
CA THR A 98 43.02 3.52 -35.47
C THR A 98 42.96 2.27 -34.61
N LYS A 99 44.10 1.66 -34.28
CA LYS A 99 44.16 0.51 -33.33
C LYS A 99 43.73 0.91 -31.91
N MET A 100 44.13 2.10 -31.44
CA MET A 100 43.65 2.62 -30.16
C MET A 100 42.14 2.83 -30.17
N GLN A 101 41.58 3.38 -31.26
CA GLN A 101 40.12 3.56 -31.40
C GLN A 101 39.40 2.22 -31.40
N LEU A 102 39.95 1.17 -32.06
CA LEU A 102 39.41 -0.16 -32.07
C LEU A 102 39.38 -0.74 -30.64
N SER A 103 40.49 -0.67 -29.90
CA SER A 103 40.56 -1.16 -28.52
C SER A 103 39.50 -0.48 -27.62
N ASN A 104 39.32 0.83 -27.73
CA ASN A 104 38.29 1.56 -26.97
C ASN A 104 36.88 1.13 -27.38
N CYS A 105 36.65 0.85 -28.67
CA CYS A 105 35.38 0.37 -29.19
C CYS A 105 35.07 -1.04 -28.67
N GLU A 106 36.06 -1.92 -28.64
CA GLU A 106 35.95 -3.28 -28.06
C GLU A 106 35.64 -3.23 -26.56
N ASP A 107 36.31 -2.37 -25.80
CA ASP A 107 36.04 -2.17 -24.37
C ASP A 107 34.61 -1.63 -24.13
N GLU A 108 34.14 -0.70 -24.96
CA GLU A 108 32.75 -0.22 -24.91
C GLU A 108 31.77 -1.34 -25.22
N LEU A 109 32.03 -2.16 -26.23
CA LEU A 109 31.19 -3.30 -26.61
C LEU A 109 31.07 -4.31 -25.47
N LEU A 110 32.20 -4.64 -24.82
CA LEU A 110 32.21 -5.50 -23.64
C LEU A 110 31.34 -4.93 -22.53
N GLY A 111 31.46 -3.63 -22.22
CA GLY A 111 30.63 -2.97 -21.23
C GLY A 111 29.13 -2.95 -21.57
N ILE A 112 28.78 -2.89 -22.85
CA ILE A 112 27.39 -3.00 -23.33
C ILE A 112 26.86 -4.43 -23.13
N LEU A 113 27.67 -5.45 -23.50
CA LEU A 113 27.30 -6.86 -23.34
C LEU A 113 27.06 -7.23 -21.87
N GLU A 114 27.94 -6.80 -20.97
CA GLU A 114 27.75 -7.02 -19.54
C GLU A 114 26.43 -6.39 -19.00
N LYS A 115 26.09 -5.21 -19.53
CA LYS A 115 24.82 -4.57 -19.15
C LYS A 115 23.61 -5.33 -19.70
N LEU A 116 23.70 -5.80 -20.95
CA LEU A 116 22.65 -6.63 -21.55
C LEU A 116 22.39 -7.87 -20.73
N ASP A 117 23.41 -8.64 -20.36
CA ASP A 117 23.27 -9.84 -19.54
C ASP A 117 22.61 -9.56 -18.19
N LYS A 118 23.00 -8.46 -17.54
CA LYS A 118 22.39 -8.04 -16.27
C LYS A 118 20.89 -7.69 -16.43
N PHE A 119 20.55 -6.95 -17.46
CA PHE A 119 19.16 -6.56 -17.70
C PHE A 119 18.31 -7.75 -18.20
N GLU A 120 18.85 -8.67 -18.97
CA GLU A 120 18.15 -9.91 -19.39
C GLU A 120 17.86 -10.78 -18.17
N SER A 121 18.84 -11.04 -17.31
CA SER A 121 18.65 -11.77 -16.06
C SER A 121 17.63 -11.10 -15.13
N ALA A 122 17.65 -9.76 -15.04
CA ALA A 122 16.65 -9.02 -14.28
C ALA A 122 15.25 -9.17 -14.90
N LYS A 123 15.14 -9.08 -16.24
CA LYS A 123 13.87 -9.29 -16.95
C LYS A 123 13.27 -10.65 -16.64
N ASP A 124 14.07 -11.72 -16.73
CA ASP A 124 13.62 -13.07 -16.43
C ASP A 124 13.11 -13.18 -14.99
N THR A 125 13.87 -12.63 -14.04
CA THR A 125 13.47 -12.60 -12.62
C THR A 125 12.11 -11.93 -12.42
N PHE A 126 11.89 -10.76 -12.99
CA PHE A 126 10.62 -10.03 -12.85
C PHE A 126 9.48 -10.68 -13.66
N SER A 127 9.77 -11.27 -14.83
CA SER A 127 8.82 -12.01 -15.63
C SER A 127 8.30 -13.27 -14.92
N ASP A 128 9.15 -13.96 -14.19
CA ASP A 128 8.77 -15.12 -13.37
C ASP A 128 8.05 -14.73 -12.08
N ARG A 129 8.35 -13.54 -11.56
CA ARG A 129 7.72 -13.01 -10.34
C ARG A 129 6.31 -12.49 -10.57
N LEU A 130 6.06 -11.85 -11.70
CA LEU A 130 4.78 -11.20 -12.00
C LEU A 130 3.59 -12.17 -11.93
N PRO A 131 3.60 -13.33 -12.62
CA PRO A 131 2.46 -14.25 -12.56
C PRO A 131 2.23 -14.81 -11.15
N LYS A 132 3.29 -14.99 -10.35
CA LYS A 132 3.17 -15.44 -8.95
C LYS A 132 2.48 -14.39 -8.08
N LEU A 133 2.79 -13.10 -8.29
CA LEU A 133 2.13 -12.00 -7.59
C LEU A 133 0.65 -11.90 -8.00
N GLU A 134 0.35 -12.02 -9.29
CA GLU A 134 -1.02 -11.98 -9.82
C GLU A 134 -1.86 -13.14 -9.30
N ASP A 135 -1.32 -14.35 -9.28
CA ASP A 135 -1.99 -15.54 -8.75
C ASP A 135 -2.25 -15.43 -7.25
N SER A 136 -1.23 -15.02 -6.48
CA SER A 136 -1.36 -14.79 -5.03
C SER A 136 -2.42 -13.73 -4.72
N HIS A 137 -2.42 -12.61 -5.45
CA HIS A 137 -3.43 -11.56 -5.30
C HIS A 137 -4.82 -12.06 -5.70
N SER A 138 -4.94 -12.82 -6.78
CA SER A 138 -6.22 -13.39 -7.23
C SER A 138 -6.81 -14.33 -6.17
N THR A 139 -5.98 -15.20 -5.59
CA THR A 139 -6.39 -16.14 -4.53
C THR A 139 -6.83 -15.40 -3.28
N LEU A 140 -6.01 -14.45 -2.80
CA LEU A 140 -6.34 -13.61 -1.65
C LEU A 140 -7.61 -12.79 -1.90
N SER A 141 -7.77 -12.21 -3.07
CA SER A 141 -8.96 -11.42 -3.45
C SER A 141 -10.25 -12.26 -3.40
N LYS A 142 -10.19 -13.54 -3.84
CA LYS A 142 -11.35 -14.45 -3.73
C LYS A 142 -11.74 -14.73 -2.28
N GLU A 143 -10.75 -15.01 -1.42
CA GLU A 143 -10.99 -15.24 0.00
C GLU A 143 -11.55 -13.98 0.69
N LEU A 144 -10.97 -12.82 0.38
CA LEU A 144 -11.43 -11.55 0.94
C LEU A 144 -12.83 -11.16 0.48
N LYS A 145 -13.20 -11.44 -0.78
CA LYS A 145 -14.57 -11.23 -1.27
C LYS A 145 -15.61 -12.08 -0.53
N THR A 146 -15.25 -13.31 -0.15
CA THR A 146 -16.13 -14.14 0.67
C THR A 146 -16.32 -13.54 2.07
N LYS A 147 -15.23 -13.07 2.69
CA LYS A 147 -15.28 -12.38 3.98
C LYS A 147 -16.06 -11.06 3.91
N GLN A 148 -15.88 -10.31 2.82
CA GLN A 148 -16.63 -9.08 2.55
C GLN A 148 -18.14 -9.36 2.57
N LEU A 149 -18.59 -10.36 1.80
CA LEU A 149 -20.00 -10.72 1.74
C LEU A 149 -20.56 -11.11 3.12
N GLN A 150 -19.82 -11.91 3.89
CA GLN A 150 -20.22 -12.29 5.25
C GLN A 150 -20.30 -11.07 6.18
N SER A 151 -19.35 -10.13 6.06
CA SER A 151 -19.33 -8.91 6.86
C SER A 151 -20.46 -7.95 6.48
N GLU A 152 -20.82 -7.86 5.20
CA GLU A 152 -21.96 -7.08 4.70
C GLU A 152 -23.29 -7.65 5.25
N GLN A 153 -23.48 -8.97 5.21
CA GLN A 153 -24.65 -9.63 5.78
C GLN A 153 -24.76 -9.39 7.30
N ASN A 154 -23.64 -9.54 8.02
CA ASN A 154 -23.61 -9.26 9.44
C ASN A 154 -23.94 -7.78 9.77
N LEU A 155 -23.49 -6.86 8.93
CA LEU A 155 -23.80 -5.44 9.06
C LEU A 155 -25.31 -5.15 8.88
N GLU A 156 -25.94 -5.83 7.93
CA GLU A 156 -27.40 -5.73 7.72
C GLU A 156 -28.17 -6.25 8.94
N GLU A 157 -27.78 -7.40 9.49
CA GLU A 157 -28.41 -7.97 10.71
C GLU A 157 -28.24 -7.04 11.92
N LEU A 158 -27.04 -6.48 12.11
CA LEU A 158 -26.77 -5.53 13.18
C LEU A 158 -27.61 -4.25 13.03
N ASN A 159 -27.73 -3.72 11.82
CA ASN A 159 -28.57 -2.55 11.54
C ASN A 159 -30.06 -2.82 11.78
N LEU A 160 -30.55 -4.01 11.46
CA LEU A 160 -31.92 -4.41 11.79
C LEU A 160 -32.12 -4.49 13.31
N SER A 161 -31.17 -5.10 14.02
CA SER A 161 -31.19 -5.18 15.48
C SER A 161 -31.16 -3.81 16.14
N ARG A 162 -30.32 -2.90 15.59
CA ARG A 162 -30.25 -1.51 16.02
C ARG A 162 -31.61 -0.80 15.88
N LYS A 163 -32.24 -0.89 14.70
CA LYS A 163 -33.57 -0.30 14.46
C LYS A 163 -34.64 -0.84 15.41
N GLN A 164 -34.62 -2.14 15.72
CA GLN A 164 -35.54 -2.72 16.67
C GLN A 164 -35.35 -2.19 18.10
N MET A 165 -34.08 -1.97 18.48
CA MET A 165 -33.73 -1.36 19.76
C MET A 165 -34.13 0.12 19.84
N GLU A 166 -33.89 0.90 18.78
CA GLU A 166 -34.26 2.33 18.70
C GLU A 166 -35.75 2.57 19.00
N ASN A 167 -36.61 1.71 18.50
CA ASN A 167 -38.05 1.81 18.69
C ASN A 167 -38.50 1.69 20.17
N LYS A 168 -37.63 1.23 21.07
CA LYS A 168 -37.90 1.15 22.50
C LYS A 168 -37.68 2.45 23.24
N PHE A 169 -37.00 3.41 22.64
CA PHE A 169 -36.62 4.63 23.31
C PHE A 169 -37.46 5.84 22.88
N PRO A 170 -37.79 6.74 23.83
CA PRO A 170 -38.32 8.05 23.48
C PRO A 170 -37.34 8.85 22.62
N ALA A 171 -37.87 9.61 21.66
CA ALA A 171 -37.06 10.31 20.68
C ALA A 171 -36.04 11.31 21.28
N ASN A 172 -36.33 11.93 22.41
CA ASN A 172 -35.44 12.84 23.12
C ASN A 172 -34.22 12.11 23.72
N ILE A 173 -34.42 10.91 24.21
CA ILE A 173 -33.38 10.07 24.79
C ILE A 173 -32.44 9.55 23.71
N LEU A 174 -33.01 9.07 22.62
CA LEU A 174 -32.24 8.58 21.47
C LEU A 174 -31.35 9.70 20.87
N LYS A 175 -31.95 10.89 20.68
CA LYS A 175 -31.19 12.08 20.21
C LYS A 175 -30.03 12.46 21.14
N LEU A 176 -30.23 12.36 22.45
CA LEU A 176 -29.18 12.63 23.42
C LEU A 176 -28.05 11.59 23.31
N TYR A 177 -28.40 10.31 23.23
CA TYR A 177 -27.46 9.22 23.04
C TYR A 177 -26.64 9.40 21.76
N GLU A 178 -27.30 9.60 20.63
CA GLU A 178 -26.65 9.77 19.32
C GLU A 178 -25.71 10.98 19.28
N LYS A 179 -26.12 12.10 19.89
CA LYS A 179 -25.28 13.29 20.03
C LYS A 179 -24.00 12.98 20.79
N ILE A 180 -24.09 12.28 21.93
CA ILE A 180 -22.92 11.93 22.73
C ILE A 180 -22.05 10.93 21.96
N PHE A 181 -22.65 9.90 21.39
CA PHE A 181 -21.95 8.85 20.64
C PHE A 181 -21.18 9.43 19.45
N SER A 182 -21.78 10.36 18.70
CA SER A 182 -21.12 11.01 17.57
C SER A 182 -19.95 11.91 17.99
N GLN A 183 -20.05 12.58 19.14
CA GLN A 183 -18.98 13.44 19.65
C GLN A 183 -17.77 12.65 20.17
N THR A 184 -18.02 11.50 20.78
CA THR A 184 -16.96 10.63 21.37
C THR A 184 -16.43 9.61 20.39
N LYS A 185 -17.14 9.38 19.27
CA LYS A 185 -16.87 8.36 18.22
C LYS A 185 -16.87 6.91 18.68
N SER A 186 -17.17 6.62 19.93
CA SER A 186 -17.11 5.24 20.42
C SER A 186 -17.96 4.93 21.65
N LYS A 187 -18.27 5.90 22.48
CA LYS A 187 -18.95 5.67 23.76
C LYS A 187 -19.92 6.79 24.11
N ALA A 188 -21.17 6.45 24.40
CA ALA A 188 -22.15 7.36 24.97
C ALA A 188 -22.44 7.01 26.42
N ILE A 189 -22.21 5.75 26.82
CA ILE A 189 -22.54 5.21 28.13
C ILE A 189 -21.25 4.89 28.90
N ALA A 190 -21.20 5.28 30.17
CA ALA A 190 -20.15 4.91 31.11
C ALA A 190 -20.72 4.10 32.25
N ILE A 191 -20.09 3.00 32.60
CA ILE A 191 -20.43 2.21 33.78
C ILE A 191 -20.12 3.03 35.03
N PHE A 192 -21.06 3.15 35.93
CA PHE A 192 -20.86 3.80 37.21
C PHE A 192 -20.35 2.79 38.27
N ASP A 193 -19.18 3.07 38.84
CA ASP A 193 -18.66 2.29 39.94
C ASP A 193 -19.33 2.73 41.26
N ASN A 194 -20.22 1.90 41.74
CA ASN A 194 -21.01 2.14 42.93
C ASN A 194 -20.17 2.05 44.23
N ALA A 195 -19.05 1.30 44.23
CA ALA A 195 -18.22 1.13 45.43
C ALA A 195 -17.39 2.41 45.69
N GLN A 196 -16.95 3.07 44.66
CA GLN A 196 -16.12 4.27 44.77
C GLN A 196 -16.87 5.57 44.43
N ASN A 197 -18.11 5.49 43.97
CA ASN A 197 -18.93 6.62 43.48
C ASN A 197 -18.25 7.41 42.35
N ILE A 198 -17.59 6.70 41.42
CA ILE A 198 -16.86 7.29 40.30
C ILE A 198 -17.46 6.88 38.95
N CYS A 199 -17.27 7.74 37.95
CA CYS A 199 -17.52 7.39 36.56
C CYS A 199 -16.45 6.40 36.08
N GLY A 200 -16.83 5.23 35.56
CA GLY A 200 -15.89 4.20 35.11
C GLY A 200 -15.05 4.62 33.90
N GLU A 201 -15.44 5.66 33.16
CA GLU A 201 -14.70 6.15 32.00
C GLU A 201 -13.68 7.24 32.38
N CYS A 202 -14.12 8.36 32.98
CA CYS A 202 -13.24 9.46 33.34
C CYS A 202 -12.67 9.36 34.77
N ARG A 203 -13.11 8.39 35.56
CA ARG A 203 -12.72 8.13 36.95
C ARG A 203 -12.91 9.29 37.92
N VAL A 204 -13.73 10.28 37.54
CA VAL A 204 -14.06 11.40 38.40
C VAL A 204 -15.18 11.02 39.36
N SER A 205 -15.03 11.35 40.64
CA SER A 205 -16.05 11.16 41.67
C SER A 205 -17.29 11.99 41.36
N GLN A 206 -18.46 11.39 41.55
CA GLN A 206 -19.73 12.06 41.29
C GLN A 206 -20.31 12.62 42.62
N PRO A 207 -20.91 13.82 42.56
CA PRO A 207 -21.57 14.40 43.72
C PRO A 207 -22.71 13.52 44.22
N GLN A 208 -22.97 13.58 45.54
CA GLN A 208 -23.93 12.71 46.19
C GLN A 208 -25.36 12.84 45.62
N HIS A 209 -25.75 14.03 45.15
CA HIS A 209 -27.05 14.22 44.50
C HIS A 209 -27.15 13.48 43.15
N VAL A 210 -26.05 13.32 42.41
CA VAL A 210 -25.99 12.51 41.16
C VAL A 210 -26.14 11.02 41.52
N VAL A 211 -25.44 10.55 42.55
CA VAL A 211 -25.53 9.17 43.04
C VAL A 211 -26.95 8.83 43.49
N GLN A 212 -27.61 9.76 44.21
CA GLN A 212 -29.00 9.59 44.63
C GLN A 212 -29.96 9.52 43.44
N LYS A 213 -29.75 10.30 42.42
CA LYS A 213 -30.56 10.26 41.19
C LYS A 213 -30.36 8.96 40.40
N LEU A 214 -29.11 8.45 40.32
CA LEU A 214 -28.82 7.16 39.68
C LEU A 214 -29.54 5.96 40.28
N ASN A 215 -30.01 6.09 41.53
CA ASN A 215 -30.80 5.07 42.15
C ASN A 215 -32.31 5.13 41.82
N LYS A 216 -32.73 6.19 41.06
CA LYS A 216 -34.10 6.29 40.54
C LYS A 216 -34.11 5.77 39.11
N GLU A 217 -34.95 4.76 38.84
CA GLU A 217 -34.90 3.93 37.64
C GLU A 217 -35.24 4.65 36.31
N ASP A 218 -35.87 5.82 36.37
CA ASP A 218 -36.46 6.47 35.18
C ASP A 218 -35.71 7.72 34.67
N GLU A 219 -34.65 8.13 35.34
CA GLU A 219 -33.90 9.33 34.93
C GLU A 219 -32.56 8.99 34.23
N ILE A 220 -32.33 9.60 33.03
CA ILE A 220 -31.03 9.55 32.40
C ILE A 220 -30.13 10.60 33.02
N ILE A 221 -29.01 10.13 33.55
CA ILE A 221 -28.06 10.96 34.28
C ILE A 221 -26.73 10.96 33.55
N GLN A 222 -26.19 12.16 33.36
CA GLN A 222 -24.88 12.34 32.73
C GLN A 222 -23.79 12.59 33.79
N CYS A 223 -22.59 12.10 33.51
CA CYS A 223 -21.40 12.45 34.27
C CYS A 223 -21.14 13.95 34.22
N ASN A 224 -20.89 14.59 35.36
CA ASN A 224 -20.62 16.03 35.44
C ASN A 224 -19.36 16.44 34.69
N SER A 225 -18.39 15.54 34.57
CA SER A 225 -17.09 15.77 33.92
C SER A 225 -17.11 15.43 32.42
N CYS A 226 -17.26 14.15 32.06
CA CYS A 226 -17.15 13.70 30.66
C CYS A 226 -18.47 13.72 29.87
N LYS A 227 -19.61 14.06 30.54
CA LYS A 227 -20.96 14.15 29.94
C LYS A 227 -21.54 12.84 29.38
N LEU A 228 -20.86 11.72 29.54
CA LEU A 228 -21.40 10.41 29.18
C LEU A 228 -22.60 10.06 30.08
N ILE A 229 -23.54 9.29 29.54
CA ILE A 229 -24.66 8.76 30.30
C ILE A 229 -24.14 7.73 31.30
N LEU A 230 -24.46 7.89 32.57
CA LEU A 230 -24.07 6.95 33.61
C LEU A 230 -25.04 5.77 33.67
N TYR A 231 -24.49 4.56 33.62
CA TYR A 231 -25.19 3.32 33.77
C TYR A 231 -24.71 2.58 35.02
N LYS A 232 -25.64 2.23 35.88
CA LYS A 232 -25.40 1.37 37.07
C LYS A 232 -25.83 -0.05 36.73
N PRO A 233 -24.87 -1.03 36.70
CA PRO A 233 -25.18 -2.42 36.46
C PRO A 233 -25.98 -3.09 37.60
#